data_948e7c9dcc64e41f469abef50b771596
#
_entry.id   948e7c9dcc64e41f469abef50b771596
#
_cell.length_a   1.000
_cell.length_b   1.000
_cell.length_c   1.000
_cell.angle_alpha   90.00
_cell.angle_beta   90.00
_cell.angle_gamma   90.00
#
_symmetry.space_group_name_H-M   'P 1'
#
loop_
_entity.id
_entity.type
_entity.pdbx_description
1 polymer ?
#
loop_
_entity_poly.entity_id
_entity_poly.type
_entity_poly.pdbx_seq_one_letter_code
_entity_poly.pdbx_strand_id
1 'polypeptide(L)'
;LYKEYDGGIILDVMAIDFKKLERITKGFANKRRLQILDLLSVHEELSVIDISRRLKLGYENTSDHIRKMSIAGLVMKRSDGLNVRHKLTSRATSILAFCKKLK
;
A
#
# COMPACT_ATOMS: atom_id res chain seq x y z
N LEU A 1 -6.80 -5.14 -33.87
CA LEU A 1 -7.60 -3.95 -33.81
C LEU A 1 -8.09 -3.68 -32.41
N TYR A 2 -8.08 -2.41 -32.05
CA TYR A 2 -8.53 -1.99 -30.73
C TYR A 2 -10.05 -1.79 -30.75
N LYS A 3 -10.69 -2.29 -29.68
CA LYS A 3 -12.11 -1.99 -29.44
C LYS A 3 -12.20 -0.78 -28.55
N GLU A 4 -13.11 0.10 -28.89
CA GLU A 4 -13.38 1.25 -28.05
C GLU A 4 -14.11 0.80 -26.78
N TYR A 5 -13.63 1.31 -25.64
CA TYR A 5 -14.31 1.07 -24.37
C TYR A 5 -15.38 2.14 -24.19
N ASP A 6 -16.65 1.69 -24.18
CA ASP A 6 -17.79 2.60 -24.15
C ASP A 6 -18.30 2.92 -22.74
N GLY A 7 -17.60 2.44 -21.72
CA GLY A 7 -18.02 2.61 -20.35
C GLY A 7 -19.21 1.73 -19.95
N GLY A 8 -19.55 0.77 -20.80
CA GLY A 8 -20.66 -0.13 -20.54
C GLY A 8 -20.43 -0.99 -19.29
N ILE A 9 -21.50 -1.63 -18.87
CA ILE A 9 -21.49 -2.50 -17.69
C ILE A 9 -20.74 -3.78 -18.03
N ILE A 10 -19.76 -4.11 -17.21
CA ILE A 10 -19.07 -5.38 -17.29
C ILE A 10 -19.88 -6.40 -16.48
N LEU A 11 -20.62 -7.25 -17.19
CA LEU A 11 -21.49 -8.26 -16.57
C LEU A 11 -20.77 -9.58 -16.45
N ASP A 12 -19.60 -9.56 -15.83
CA ASP A 12 -18.75 -10.73 -15.65
C ASP A 12 -18.59 -11.00 -14.16
N VAL A 13 -18.57 -12.28 -13.78
CA VAL A 13 -18.28 -12.68 -12.41
C VAL A 13 -16.88 -12.25 -11.98
N MET A 14 -16.01 -11.97 -12.95
CA MET A 14 -14.65 -11.44 -12.72
C MET A 14 -14.60 -9.92 -12.82
N ALA A 15 -15.74 -9.27 -12.82
CA ALA A 15 -15.80 -7.82 -12.94
C ALA A 15 -15.00 -7.12 -11.86
N ILE A 16 -14.28 -6.06 -12.25
CA ILE A 16 -13.50 -5.26 -11.34
C ILE A 16 -14.42 -4.29 -10.61
N ASP A 17 -14.28 -4.24 -9.30
CA ASP A 17 -14.90 -3.19 -8.49
C ASP A 17 -14.00 -1.96 -8.57
N PHE A 18 -14.31 -1.05 -9.49
CA PHE A 18 -13.47 0.12 -9.74
C PHE A 18 -13.39 1.07 -8.55
N LYS A 19 -14.43 1.17 -7.77
CA LYS A 19 -14.43 2.01 -6.58
C LYS A 19 -13.47 1.48 -5.52
N LYS A 20 -13.48 0.18 -5.31
CA LYS A 20 -12.55 -0.49 -4.41
C LYS A 20 -11.12 -0.36 -4.92
N LEU A 21 -10.92 -0.58 -6.21
CA LEU A 21 -9.60 -0.49 -6.83
C LEU A 21 -9.04 0.93 -6.72
N GLU A 22 -9.88 1.94 -6.91
CA GLU A 22 -9.46 3.33 -6.71
C GLU A 22 -8.94 3.57 -5.29
N ARG A 23 -9.66 3.07 -4.29
CA ARG A 23 -9.23 3.24 -2.90
C ARG A 23 -7.88 2.56 -2.63
N ILE A 24 -7.71 1.36 -3.16
CA ILE A 24 -6.44 0.63 -3.02
C ILE A 24 -5.31 1.40 -3.70
N THR A 25 -5.54 1.85 -4.94
CA THR A 25 -4.55 2.56 -5.73
C THR A 25 -4.13 3.86 -5.04
N LYS A 26 -5.09 4.63 -4.54
CA LYS A 26 -4.78 5.84 -3.77
C LYS A 26 -3.99 5.55 -2.50
N GLY A 27 -4.13 4.35 -1.97
CA GLY A 27 -3.39 3.92 -0.79
C GLY A 27 -1.89 3.78 -1.03
N PHE A 28 -1.45 3.59 -2.27
CA PHE A 28 -0.02 3.47 -2.57
C PHE A 28 0.50 4.40 -3.66
N ALA A 29 -0.36 5.12 -4.38
CA ALA A 29 0.05 6.03 -5.46
C ALA A 29 0.65 7.32 -4.89
N ASN A 30 1.77 7.18 -4.21
CA ASN A 30 2.47 8.27 -3.54
C ASN A 30 3.93 7.83 -3.34
N LYS A 31 4.88 8.69 -3.66
CA LYS A 31 6.30 8.37 -3.57
C LYS A 31 6.70 7.80 -2.21
N ARG A 32 6.26 8.44 -1.13
CA ARG A 32 6.63 8.02 0.22
C ARG A 32 6.00 6.70 0.61
N ARG A 33 4.75 6.46 0.19
CA ARG A 33 4.09 5.18 0.44
C ARG A 33 4.73 4.05 -0.33
N LEU A 34 5.18 4.29 -1.56
CA LEU A 34 5.96 3.31 -2.31
C LEU A 34 7.28 2.99 -1.61
N GLN A 35 7.95 3.99 -1.06
CA GLN A 35 9.16 3.77 -0.27
C GLN A 35 8.88 2.97 0.99
N ILE A 36 7.74 3.19 1.64
CA ILE A 36 7.34 2.40 2.82
C ILE A 36 7.09 0.95 2.43
N LEU A 37 6.42 0.69 1.30
CA LEU A 37 6.23 -0.67 0.81
C LEU A 37 7.57 -1.38 0.63
N ASP A 38 8.50 -0.72 -0.04
CA ASP A 38 9.82 -1.29 -0.29
C ASP A 38 10.58 -1.55 1.01
N LEU A 39 10.56 -0.59 1.92
CA LEU A 39 11.23 -0.72 3.21
C LEU A 39 10.68 -1.90 4.02
N LEU A 40 9.36 -2.03 4.12
CA LEU A 40 8.73 -3.11 4.88
C LEU A 40 8.90 -4.47 4.22
N SER A 41 9.16 -4.51 2.92
CA SER A 41 9.45 -5.79 2.25
C SER A 41 10.81 -6.36 2.64
N VAL A 42 11.74 -5.49 3.03
CA VAL A 42 13.10 -5.86 3.44
C VAL A 42 13.21 -5.98 4.96
N HIS A 43 12.58 -5.05 5.67
CA HIS A 43 12.62 -4.97 7.13
C HIS A 43 11.21 -5.06 7.68
N GLU A 44 10.80 -6.27 8.04
CA GLU A 44 9.49 -6.47 8.65
C GLU A 44 9.45 -5.96 10.09
N GLU A 45 8.26 -5.72 10.58
CA GLU A 45 8.01 -5.46 12.00
C GLU A 45 8.57 -4.12 12.51
N LEU A 46 8.65 -3.12 11.65
CA LEU A 46 9.10 -1.79 12.06
C LEU A 46 7.99 -0.98 12.71
N SER A 47 8.34 -0.16 13.70
CA SER A 47 7.45 0.83 14.29
C SER A 47 7.40 2.08 13.39
N VAL A 48 6.46 3.01 13.68
CA VAL A 48 6.39 4.30 12.96
C VAL A 48 7.70 5.08 13.10
N ILE A 49 8.28 5.09 14.32
CA ILE A 49 9.54 5.78 14.57
C ILE A 49 10.66 5.20 13.72
N ASP A 50 10.74 3.87 13.64
CA ASP A 50 11.76 3.21 12.84
C ASP A 50 11.64 3.58 11.36
N ILE A 51 10.42 3.56 10.84
CA ILE A 51 10.15 3.91 9.45
C ILE A 51 10.50 5.38 9.18
N SER A 52 10.08 6.27 10.07
CA SER A 52 10.35 7.70 9.92
C SER A 52 11.84 8.01 9.91
N ARG A 53 12.60 7.35 10.78
CA ARG A 53 14.06 7.52 10.84
C ARG A 53 14.75 7.01 9.58
N ARG A 54 14.38 5.83 9.12
CA ARG A 54 15.01 5.22 7.94
C ARG A 54 14.73 6.00 6.67
N LEU A 55 13.52 6.56 6.54
CA LEU A 55 13.12 7.32 5.36
C LEU A 55 13.35 8.82 5.51
N LYS A 56 13.83 9.26 6.69
CA LYS A 56 14.05 10.67 7.00
C LYS A 56 12.80 11.52 6.80
N LEU A 57 11.69 11.01 7.34
CA LEU A 57 10.38 11.66 7.28
C LEU A 57 9.96 12.09 8.68
N GLY A 58 9.12 13.11 8.77
CA GLY A 58 8.50 13.48 10.04
C GLY A 58 7.60 12.38 10.57
N TYR A 59 7.54 12.25 11.89
CA TYR A 59 6.74 11.23 12.54
C TYR A 59 5.26 11.29 12.15
N GLU A 60 4.68 12.50 12.21
CA GLU A 60 3.25 12.67 11.91
C GLU A 60 2.91 12.32 10.47
N ASN A 61 3.75 12.75 9.52
CA ASN A 61 3.56 12.42 8.11
C ASN A 61 3.66 10.93 7.87
N THR A 62 4.64 10.28 8.49
CA THR A 62 4.82 8.83 8.40
C THR A 62 3.62 8.10 8.97
N SER A 63 3.15 8.52 10.15
CA SER A 63 1.98 7.94 10.78
C SER A 63 0.74 8.06 9.89
N ASP A 64 0.55 9.21 9.25
CA ASP A 64 -0.57 9.43 8.36
C ASP A 64 -0.51 8.54 7.11
N HIS A 65 0.68 8.42 6.51
CA HIS A 65 0.88 7.51 5.38
C HIS A 65 0.54 6.06 5.77
N ILE A 66 1.04 5.60 6.89
CA ILE A 66 0.81 4.23 7.36
C ILE A 66 -0.67 4.00 7.65
N ARG A 67 -1.36 4.99 8.24
CA ARG A 67 -2.79 4.90 8.49
C ARG A 67 -3.57 4.72 7.18
N LYS A 68 -3.26 5.51 6.17
CA LYS A 68 -3.92 5.41 4.86
C LYS A 68 -3.60 4.08 4.18
N MET A 69 -2.38 3.60 4.31
CA MET A 69 -2.00 2.30 3.78
C MET A 69 -2.72 1.15 4.50
N SER A 70 -2.92 1.28 5.81
CA SER A 70 -3.68 0.28 6.58
C SER A 70 -5.14 0.23 6.14
N ILE A 71 -5.76 1.39 5.92
CA ILE A 71 -7.14 1.49 5.45
C ILE A 71 -7.27 0.84 4.07
N ALA A 72 -6.27 1.01 3.21
CA ALA A 72 -6.25 0.39 1.88
C ALA A 72 -5.93 -1.12 1.91
N GLY A 73 -5.68 -1.68 3.08
CA GLY A 73 -5.36 -3.10 3.22
C GLY A 73 -3.94 -3.46 2.78
N LEU A 74 -3.01 -2.53 2.91
CA LEU A 74 -1.62 -2.73 2.47
C LEU A 74 -0.68 -3.03 3.64
N VAL A 75 -1.02 -2.60 4.84
CA VAL A 75 -0.19 -2.75 6.03
C VAL A 75 -1.02 -3.36 7.16
N MET A 76 -0.45 -4.35 7.81
CA MET A 76 -1.00 -4.94 9.03
C MET A 76 -0.26 -4.36 10.24
N LYS A 77 -0.98 -4.23 11.34
CA LYS A 77 -0.44 -3.75 12.60
C LYS A 77 -0.50 -4.83 13.65
N ARG A 78 0.54 -4.91 14.47
CA ARG A 78 0.60 -5.82 15.60
C ARG A 78 1.10 -5.08 16.83
N SER A 79 0.36 -5.18 17.92
CA SER A 79 0.81 -4.62 19.20
C SER A 79 1.89 -5.51 19.82
N ASP A 80 2.93 -4.87 20.33
CA ASP A 80 4.04 -5.53 20.99
C ASP A 80 4.44 -4.69 22.20
N GLY A 81 3.73 -4.89 23.31
CA GLY A 81 3.87 -4.06 24.49
C GLY A 81 3.45 -2.63 24.19
N LEU A 82 4.38 -1.68 24.35
CA LEU A 82 4.14 -0.26 24.08
C LEU A 82 4.33 0.11 22.61
N ASN A 83 4.79 -0.83 21.80
CA ASN A 83 5.08 -0.58 20.40
C ASN A 83 4.01 -1.18 19.51
N VAL A 84 3.81 -0.55 18.35
CA VAL A 84 2.99 -1.11 17.27
C VAL A 84 3.94 -1.39 16.10
N ARG A 85 3.93 -2.63 15.65
CA ARG A 85 4.79 -3.08 14.56
C ARG A 85 3.98 -3.23 13.28
N HIS A 86 4.65 -3.07 12.16
CA HIS A 86 4.00 -3.01 10.84
C HIS A 86 4.58 -4.04 9.89
N LYS A 87 3.69 -4.67 9.12
CA LYS A 87 4.05 -5.69 8.16
C LYS A 87 3.19 -5.54 6.91
N LEU A 88 3.73 -5.87 5.74
CA LEU A 88 2.96 -5.86 4.50
C LEU A 88 1.92 -6.99 4.48
N THR A 89 0.77 -6.68 3.91
CA THR A 89 -0.24 -7.69 3.56
C THR A 89 0.17 -8.39 2.27
N SER A 90 -0.48 -9.52 1.95
CA SER A 90 -0.26 -10.19 0.66
C SER A 90 -0.63 -9.28 -0.52
N ARG A 91 -1.66 -8.45 -0.35
CA ARG A 91 -2.03 -7.45 -1.35
C ARG A 91 -0.86 -6.50 -1.64
N ALA A 92 -0.24 -5.97 -0.60
CA ALA A 92 0.88 -5.06 -0.73
C ALA A 92 2.09 -5.74 -1.40
N THR A 93 2.36 -6.98 -1.05
CA THR A 93 3.45 -7.75 -1.66
C THR A 93 3.22 -7.91 -3.16
N SER A 94 2.00 -8.20 -3.57
CA SER A 94 1.64 -8.32 -4.99
C SER A 94 1.80 -6.99 -5.73
N ILE A 95 1.37 -5.89 -5.12
CA ILE A 95 1.52 -4.55 -5.69
C ILE A 95 2.98 -4.20 -5.86
N LEU A 96 3.80 -4.44 -4.86
CA LEU A 96 5.23 -4.13 -4.93
C LEU A 96 5.92 -4.96 -6.02
N ALA A 97 5.57 -6.24 -6.14
CA ALA A 97 6.11 -7.10 -7.18
C ALA A 97 5.77 -6.55 -8.58
N PHE A 98 4.54 -6.10 -8.77
CA PHE A 98 4.13 -5.45 -10.01
C PHE A 98 4.94 -4.17 -10.27
N CYS A 99 5.06 -3.31 -9.26
CA CYS A 99 5.80 -2.05 -9.39
C CYS A 99 7.26 -2.28 -9.79
N LYS A 100 7.89 -3.33 -9.26
CA LYS A 100 9.28 -3.66 -9.59
C LYS A 100 9.47 -4.04 -11.06
N LYS A 101 8.41 -4.46 -11.74
CA LYS A 101 8.46 -4.78 -13.17
C LYS A 101 8.37 -3.54 -14.05
N LEU A 102 8.04 -2.39 -13.47
CA LEU A 102 7.85 -1.15 -14.23
C LEU A 102 9.12 -0.33 -14.42
N LYS A 103 10.22 -0.74 -13.85
CA LYS A 103 11.47 0.01 -13.95
C LYS A 103 12.07 0.04 -15.36
#